data_67fd14402d32d3eebda3e1362dec6121
#
_entry.id   67fd14402d32d3eebda3e1362dec6121
#
_cell.length_a   1.000
_cell.length_b   1.000
_cell.length_c   1.000
_cell.angle_alpha   90.00
_cell.angle_beta   90.00
_cell.angle_gamma   90.00
#
_symmetry.space_group_name_H-M   'P 1'
#
loop_
_entity.id
_entity.type
_entity.pdbx_description
1 polymer ?
#
loop_
_entity_poly.entity_id
_entity_poly.type
_entity_poly.pdbx_seq_one_letter_code
_entity_poly.pdbx_strand_id
1 'polypeptide(L)'
;MEPLKQLYLSLSEIFNLEGRKGGKQAADALIDASHKIKDPKTFTNPFLDEVESSLNIQGHFLNSLVSKASPNIKWTSSDLREGRIPDDLANQMPMAELVGPDGIFFNDTVRVGLWLQNKDIVYGPRQHAAEETFFIFNGEASWTTESSESTTQGPNTYVFHPSNILHTSITTNSFVFTAWRWSGEIGFEKYSLHSR
;
A
#
# COMPACT_ATOMS: atom_id res chain seq x y z
N MET A 1 10.45 -10.47 19.09
CA MET A 1 10.08 -9.04 18.78
C MET A 1 8.60 -9.04 18.48
N GLU A 2 7.88 -8.02 18.92
CA GLU A 2 6.46 -7.86 18.65
C GLU A 2 6.21 -7.77 17.12
N PRO A 3 5.21 -8.51 16.56
CA PRO A 3 5.06 -8.64 15.10
C PRO A 3 4.85 -7.32 14.36
N LEU A 4 4.04 -6.41 14.90
CA LEU A 4 3.80 -5.09 14.29
C LEU A 4 5.11 -4.29 14.21
N LYS A 5 5.90 -4.27 15.28
CA LYS A 5 7.20 -3.58 15.31
C LYS A 5 8.17 -4.17 14.27
N GLN A 6 8.19 -5.50 14.15
CA GLN A 6 9.04 -6.17 13.16
C GLN A 6 8.60 -5.82 11.73
N LEU A 7 7.29 -5.73 11.46
CA LEU A 7 6.75 -5.32 10.17
C LEU A 7 7.22 -3.90 9.82
N TYR A 8 7.11 -2.94 10.74
CA TYR A 8 7.55 -1.56 10.50
C TYR A 8 9.05 -1.48 10.17
N LEU A 9 9.90 -2.20 10.92
CA LEU A 9 11.33 -2.24 10.65
C LEU A 9 11.65 -2.87 9.28
N SER A 10 10.97 -3.96 8.93
CA SER A 10 11.16 -4.61 7.62
C SER A 10 10.71 -3.71 6.46
N LEU A 11 9.59 -3.01 6.62
CA LEU A 11 9.13 -2.04 5.62
C LEU A 11 10.08 -0.84 5.51
N SER A 12 10.68 -0.40 6.62
CA SER A 12 11.67 0.69 6.59
C SER A 12 12.92 0.30 5.78
N GLU A 13 13.40 -0.92 5.93
CA GLU A 13 14.52 -1.44 5.13
C GLU A 13 14.16 -1.47 3.63
N ILE A 14 12.96 -1.96 3.29
CA ILE A 14 12.47 -2.00 1.91
C ILE A 14 12.43 -0.61 1.30
N PHE A 15 11.80 0.37 1.96
CA PHE A 15 11.72 1.72 1.40
C PHE A 15 13.06 2.46 1.39
N ASN A 16 13.97 2.16 2.32
CA ASN A 16 15.33 2.70 2.26
C ASN A 16 16.09 2.16 1.03
N LEU A 17 15.89 0.90 0.65
CA LEU A 17 16.49 0.28 -0.53
C LEU A 17 15.90 0.77 -1.86
N GLU A 18 14.75 1.44 -1.85
CA GLU A 18 14.16 2.07 -3.03
C GLU A 18 15.10 3.09 -3.70
N GLY A 19 15.97 3.73 -2.90
CA GLY A 19 16.98 4.68 -3.38
C GLY A 19 16.43 6.07 -3.74
N ARG A 20 15.15 6.37 -3.50
CA ARG A 20 14.52 7.68 -3.72
C ARG A 20 14.39 8.46 -2.41
N LYS A 21 14.32 9.80 -2.52
CA LYS A 21 14.13 10.68 -1.35
C LYS A 21 12.85 10.32 -0.58
N GLY A 22 11.75 10.08 -1.29
CA GLY A 22 10.48 9.68 -0.67
C GLY A 22 10.55 8.34 0.05
N GLY A 23 11.30 7.37 -0.51
CA GLY A 23 11.55 6.10 0.15
C GLY A 23 12.32 6.26 1.46
N LYS A 24 13.36 7.11 1.47
CA LYS A 24 14.08 7.41 2.73
C LYS A 24 13.17 8.09 3.76
N GLN A 25 12.33 9.04 3.36
CA GLN A 25 11.37 9.69 4.27
C GLN A 25 10.39 8.67 4.88
N ALA A 26 9.87 7.75 4.06
CA ALA A 26 9.01 6.67 4.52
C ALA A 26 9.73 5.72 5.50
N ALA A 27 10.98 5.37 5.19
CA ALA A 27 11.82 4.53 6.06
C ALA A 27 12.05 5.18 7.43
N ASP A 28 12.43 6.45 7.46
CA ASP A 28 12.68 7.19 8.70
C ASP A 28 11.37 7.27 9.55
N ALA A 29 10.22 7.55 8.91
CA ALA A 29 8.92 7.61 9.59
C ALA A 29 8.49 6.25 10.18
N LEU A 30 8.76 5.15 9.48
CA LEU A 30 8.50 3.79 9.98
C LEU A 30 9.39 3.43 11.17
N ILE A 31 10.67 3.83 11.17
CA ILE A 31 11.58 3.65 12.30
C ILE A 31 11.04 4.40 13.52
N ASP A 32 10.70 5.69 13.36
CA ASP A 32 10.16 6.53 14.43
C ASP A 32 8.87 5.94 15.01
N ALA A 33 7.97 5.46 14.16
CA ALA A 33 6.75 4.79 14.59
C ALA A 33 7.05 3.49 15.34
N SER A 34 8.02 2.69 14.88
CA SER A 34 8.40 1.42 15.51
C SER A 34 8.85 1.58 16.97
N HIS A 35 9.47 2.71 17.31
CA HIS A 35 9.90 3.03 18.68
C HIS A 35 8.72 3.38 19.60
N LYS A 36 7.58 3.75 19.03
CA LYS A 36 6.35 4.11 19.76
C LYS A 36 5.44 2.91 20.02
N ILE A 37 5.69 1.77 19.36
CA ILE A 37 4.91 0.53 19.55
C ILE A 37 5.26 -0.08 20.90
N LYS A 38 4.31 -0.01 21.86
CA LYS A 38 4.45 -0.62 23.19
C LYS A 38 3.35 -1.65 23.44
N ASP A 39 2.10 -1.21 23.36
CA ASP A 39 0.89 -2.04 23.57
C ASP A 39 -0.04 -1.81 22.36
N PRO A 40 0.17 -2.53 21.24
CA PRO A 40 -0.58 -2.27 20.02
C PRO A 40 -2.05 -2.62 20.20
N LYS A 41 -2.93 -1.72 19.73
CA LYS A 41 -4.38 -1.93 19.74
C LYS A 41 -4.73 -3.07 18.80
N THR A 42 -5.77 -3.83 19.15
CA THR A 42 -6.39 -4.79 18.28
C THR A 42 -7.55 -4.16 17.52
N PHE A 43 -7.65 -4.46 16.24
CA PHE A 43 -8.72 -3.98 15.35
C PHE A 43 -9.50 -5.17 14.78
N THR A 44 -10.79 -4.98 14.54
CA THR A 44 -11.56 -5.91 13.70
C THR A 44 -11.14 -5.72 12.25
N ASN A 45 -10.82 -6.79 11.56
CA ASN A 45 -10.50 -6.76 10.14
C ASN A 45 -11.74 -7.17 9.32
N PRO A 46 -12.39 -6.23 8.61
CA PRO A 46 -13.56 -6.54 7.76
C PRO A 46 -13.19 -7.31 6.49
N PHE A 47 -11.90 -7.40 6.15
CA PHE A 47 -11.34 -8.08 4.96
C PHE A 47 -10.44 -9.26 5.34
N LEU A 48 -10.74 -9.92 6.48
CA LEU A 48 -9.85 -10.96 7.03
C LEU A 48 -9.64 -12.10 6.04
N ASP A 49 -10.69 -12.60 5.44
CA ASP A 49 -10.62 -13.77 4.54
C ASP A 49 -9.81 -13.45 3.28
N GLU A 50 -9.99 -12.27 2.68
CA GLU A 50 -9.26 -11.82 1.50
C GLU A 50 -7.78 -11.61 1.82
N VAL A 51 -7.48 -10.94 2.92
CA VAL A 51 -6.11 -10.66 3.34
C VAL A 51 -5.38 -11.97 3.68
N GLU A 52 -5.94 -12.83 4.53
CA GLU A 52 -5.31 -14.08 4.93
C GLU A 52 -5.16 -15.06 3.76
N SER A 53 -6.16 -15.17 2.88
CA SER A 53 -6.05 -16.04 1.69
C SER A 53 -4.92 -15.59 0.78
N SER A 54 -4.72 -14.28 0.63
CA SER A 54 -3.62 -13.71 -0.16
C SER A 54 -2.25 -13.94 0.48
N LEU A 55 -2.17 -13.98 1.82
CA LEU A 55 -0.92 -14.20 2.55
C LEU A 55 -0.52 -15.67 2.67
N ASN A 56 -1.48 -16.60 2.57
CA ASN A 56 -1.23 -18.04 2.66
C ASN A 56 -0.55 -18.65 1.42
N ILE A 57 -0.38 -17.88 0.36
CA ILE A 57 0.38 -18.30 -0.82
C ILE A 57 1.87 -18.24 -0.49
N GLN A 58 2.60 -19.30 -0.82
CA GLN A 58 4.05 -19.36 -0.58
C GLN A 58 4.76 -18.20 -1.31
N GLY A 59 5.46 -17.34 -0.59
CA GLY A 59 6.00 -16.11 -1.15
C GLY A 59 7.02 -15.41 -0.26
N HIS A 60 7.00 -14.10 -0.32
CA HIS A 60 7.91 -13.22 0.38
C HIS A 60 7.78 -13.33 1.91
N PHE A 61 8.89 -13.10 2.66
CA PHE A 61 8.88 -13.19 4.13
C PHE A 61 7.86 -12.23 4.79
N LEU A 62 7.51 -11.14 4.12
CA LEU A 62 6.47 -10.20 4.57
C LEU A 62 5.11 -10.86 4.75
N ASN A 63 4.76 -11.91 3.99
CA ASN A 63 3.48 -12.59 4.14
C ASN A 63 3.27 -13.04 5.59
N SER A 64 4.27 -13.73 6.16
CA SER A 64 4.19 -14.18 7.56
C SER A 64 4.21 -13.03 8.56
N LEU A 65 4.90 -11.93 8.28
CA LEU A 65 4.90 -10.76 9.16
C LEU A 65 3.58 -10.03 9.14
N VAL A 66 3.00 -9.80 7.96
CA VAL A 66 1.71 -9.14 7.80
C VAL A 66 0.61 -9.97 8.46
N SER A 67 0.57 -11.30 8.23
CA SER A 67 -0.41 -12.19 8.87
C SER A 67 -0.30 -12.12 10.40
N LYS A 68 0.90 -12.22 10.96
CA LYS A 68 1.11 -12.12 12.43
C LYS A 68 0.77 -10.75 13.00
N ALA A 69 0.97 -9.67 12.25
CA ALA A 69 0.66 -8.31 12.66
C ALA A 69 -0.80 -7.91 12.38
N SER A 70 -1.52 -8.68 11.54
CA SER A 70 -2.88 -8.37 11.07
C SER A 70 -3.87 -8.00 12.17
N PRO A 71 -3.87 -8.64 13.35
CA PRO A 71 -4.75 -8.21 14.45
C PRO A 71 -4.51 -6.78 14.95
N ASN A 72 -3.34 -6.23 14.70
CA ASN A 72 -2.96 -4.87 15.11
C ASN A 72 -2.96 -3.87 13.94
N ILE A 73 -3.39 -4.29 12.76
CA ILE A 73 -3.50 -3.47 11.57
C ILE A 73 -4.96 -3.06 11.36
N LYS A 74 -5.19 -1.76 11.17
CA LYS A 74 -6.52 -1.22 10.88
C LYS A 74 -6.78 -1.30 9.37
N TRP A 75 -7.41 -2.37 8.94
CA TRP A 75 -7.82 -2.57 7.54
C TRP A 75 -9.09 -1.79 7.22
N THR A 76 -9.11 -1.15 6.05
CA THR A 76 -10.25 -0.40 5.50
C THR A 76 -10.38 -0.65 4.00
N SER A 77 -11.48 -0.21 3.39
CA SER A 77 -11.58 -0.13 1.94
C SER A 77 -10.69 0.99 1.37
N SER A 78 -10.31 0.89 0.10
CA SER A 78 -9.53 1.92 -0.61
C SER A 78 -10.42 3.06 -1.13
N ASP A 79 -11.27 3.61 -0.30
CA ASP A 79 -12.22 4.67 -0.70
C ASP A 79 -11.57 6.05 -0.87
N LEU A 80 -10.33 6.21 -0.43
CA LEU A 80 -9.59 7.49 -0.31
C LEU A 80 -10.45 8.57 0.34
N ARG A 81 -11.43 8.16 1.15
CA ARG A 81 -12.46 9.00 1.75
C ARG A 81 -13.26 9.83 0.74
N GLU A 82 -14.42 10.32 1.12
CA GLU A 82 -15.24 11.24 0.35
C GLU A 82 -15.73 10.69 -1.01
N GLY A 83 -15.77 9.36 -1.20
CA GLY A 83 -16.33 8.74 -2.39
C GLY A 83 -15.54 8.99 -3.69
N ARG A 84 -14.22 9.21 -3.59
CA ARG A 84 -13.36 9.37 -4.78
C ARG A 84 -13.19 8.08 -5.58
N ILE A 85 -13.43 6.94 -4.95
CA ILE A 85 -13.47 5.63 -5.58
C ILE A 85 -14.88 5.05 -5.34
N PRO A 86 -15.54 4.47 -6.35
CA PRO A 86 -16.82 3.78 -6.16
C PRO A 86 -16.72 2.67 -5.10
N ASP A 87 -17.74 2.53 -4.25
CA ASP A 87 -17.73 1.62 -3.10
C ASP A 87 -17.46 0.17 -3.49
N ASP A 88 -18.04 -0.30 -4.59
CA ASP A 88 -17.86 -1.65 -5.12
C ASP A 88 -16.41 -1.90 -5.54
N LEU A 89 -15.75 -0.92 -6.13
CA LEU A 89 -14.33 -0.99 -6.47
C LEU A 89 -13.45 -0.86 -5.23
N ALA A 90 -13.76 0.09 -4.33
CA ALA A 90 -13.01 0.33 -3.10
C ALA A 90 -12.95 -0.91 -2.21
N ASN A 91 -14.06 -1.65 -2.09
CA ASN A 91 -14.17 -2.87 -1.29
C ASN A 91 -13.38 -4.06 -1.90
N GLN A 92 -13.00 -3.99 -3.18
CA GLN A 92 -12.12 -4.99 -3.80
C GLN A 92 -10.63 -4.71 -3.58
N MET A 93 -10.33 -3.63 -2.86
CA MET A 93 -8.95 -3.19 -2.62
C MET A 93 -8.73 -2.85 -1.14
N PRO A 94 -8.70 -3.85 -0.25
CA PRO A 94 -8.37 -3.63 1.16
C PRO A 94 -7.05 -2.88 1.31
N MET A 95 -7.02 -1.90 2.18
CA MET A 95 -5.82 -1.14 2.50
C MET A 95 -5.67 -0.89 4.00
N ALA A 96 -4.46 -0.60 4.41
CA ALA A 96 -4.17 -0.13 5.76
C ALA A 96 -3.10 0.96 5.71
N GLU A 97 -3.39 2.12 6.28
CA GLU A 97 -2.40 3.16 6.50
C GLU A 97 -1.72 2.93 7.86
N LEU A 98 -0.44 2.62 7.83
CA LEU A 98 0.36 2.33 9.02
C LEU A 98 0.92 3.62 9.62
N VAL A 99 1.46 4.47 8.77
CA VAL A 99 2.00 5.80 9.12
C VAL A 99 1.43 6.83 8.15
N GLY A 100 0.92 7.92 8.68
CA GLY A 100 0.35 8.99 7.86
C GLY A 100 -0.69 9.80 8.64
N PRO A 101 -1.35 10.79 8.01
CA PRO A 101 -2.37 11.60 8.67
C PRO A 101 -3.54 10.79 9.25
N ASP A 102 -3.86 9.65 8.64
CA ASP A 102 -4.96 8.76 9.01
C ASP A 102 -4.47 7.41 9.54
N GLY A 103 -3.15 7.25 9.62
CA GLY A 103 -2.47 6.02 10.00
C GLY A 103 -2.57 5.67 11.48
N ILE A 104 -2.12 4.46 11.81
CA ILE A 104 -1.98 4.02 13.20
C ILE A 104 -1.05 4.98 13.96
N PHE A 105 0.02 5.45 13.28
CA PHE A 105 0.92 6.49 13.76
C PHE A 105 0.82 7.73 12.88
N PHE A 106 0.52 8.85 13.50
CA PHE A 106 0.39 10.12 12.80
C PHE A 106 1.72 10.58 12.18
N ASN A 107 1.65 11.00 10.91
CA ASN A 107 2.71 11.68 10.18
C ASN A 107 2.06 12.56 9.10
N ASP A 108 2.51 13.80 8.94
CA ASP A 108 1.95 14.78 8.00
C ASP A 108 2.83 14.99 6.75
N THR A 109 3.93 14.24 6.63
CA THR A 109 4.89 14.38 5.52
C THR A 109 4.95 13.19 4.58
N VAL A 110 4.52 12.01 5.06
CA VAL A 110 4.43 10.79 4.26
C VAL A 110 3.18 9.99 4.63
N ARG A 111 2.72 9.15 3.70
CA ARG A 111 1.79 8.05 3.97
C ARG A 111 2.48 6.74 3.63
N VAL A 112 2.36 5.75 4.48
CA VAL A 112 2.94 4.42 4.27
C VAL A 112 1.94 3.38 4.73
N GLY A 113 1.74 2.34 3.94
CA GLY A 113 0.79 1.31 4.30
C GLY A 113 0.91 0.03 3.48
N LEU A 114 -0.13 -0.77 3.60
CA LEU A 114 -0.33 -2.02 2.86
C LEU A 114 -1.55 -1.88 1.96
N TRP A 115 -1.54 -2.53 0.81
CA TRP A 115 -2.64 -2.48 -0.15
C TRP A 115 -2.73 -3.79 -0.93
N LEU A 116 -3.92 -4.34 -0.95
CA LEU A 116 -4.29 -5.52 -1.73
C LEU A 116 -5.25 -5.08 -2.85
N GLN A 117 -4.95 -5.43 -4.10
CA GLN A 117 -5.92 -5.37 -5.20
C GLN A 117 -6.31 -6.81 -5.55
N ASN A 118 -7.58 -7.15 -5.38
CA ASN A 118 -8.10 -8.47 -5.70
C ASN A 118 -7.95 -8.76 -7.20
N LYS A 119 -8.15 -10.02 -7.60
CA LYS A 119 -8.12 -10.43 -9.01
C LYS A 119 -9.24 -9.76 -9.81
N ASP A 120 -9.07 -9.70 -11.13
CA ASP A 120 -10.05 -9.21 -12.10
C ASP A 120 -10.46 -7.74 -11.91
N ILE A 121 -9.54 -6.91 -11.37
CA ILE A 121 -9.75 -5.49 -11.10
C ILE A 121 -8.94 -4.62 -12.06
N VAL A 122 -9.59 -3.59 -12.57
CA VAL A 122 -8.96 -2.46 -13.26
C VAL A 122 -9.08 -1.24 -12.36
N TYR A 123 -7.94 -0.75 -11.88
CA TYR A 123 -7.89 0.43 -11.03
C TYR A 123 -7.14 1.58 -11.71
N GLY A 124 -7.90 2.49 -12.26
CA GLY A 124 -7.41 3.65 -13.02
C GLY A 124 -8.17 3.82 -14.35
N PRO A 125 -7.76 4.80 -15.20
CA PRO A 125 -6.65 5.73 -14.99
C PRO A 125 -6.88 6.64 -13.78
N ARG A 126 -5.85 6.84 -12.97
CA ARG A 126 -5.87 7.71 -11.80
C ARG A 126 -4.63 8.57 -11.72
N GLN A 127 -4.73 9.70 -11.06
CA GLN A 127 -3.57 10.57 -10.77
C GLN A 127 -3.73 11.25 -9.41
N HIS A 128 -2.61 11.64 -8.83
CA HIS A 128 -2.53 12.39 -7.57
C HIS A 128 -1.23 13.17 -7.48
N ALA A 129 -1.19 14.18 -6.62
CA ALA A 129 -0.04 15.06 -6.48
C ALA A 129 1.16 14.41 -5.74
N ALA A 130 0.91 13.38 -4.93
CA ALA A 130 1.97 12.65 -4.28
C ALA A 130 2.83 11.87 -5.28
N GLU A 131 4.14 11.76 -5.02
CA GLU A 131 4.94 10.68 -5.57
C GLU A 131 4.58 9.37 -4.87
N GLU A 132 4.38 8.30 -5.62
CA GLU A 132 3.98 7.01 -5.11
C GLU A 132 4.98 5.91 -5.47
N THR A 133 5.21 5.00 -4.55
CA THR A 133 5.90 3.74 -4.84
C THR A 133 5.15 2.59 -4.22
N PHE A 134 4.93 1.55 -5.01
CA PHE A 134 4.53 0.24 -4.55
C PHE A 134 5.74 -0.69 -4.51
N PHE A 135 5.91 -1.43 -3.43
CA PHE A 135 6.77 -2.61 -3.37
C PHE A 135 5.89 -3.84 -3.38
N ILE A 136 5.96 -4.63 -4.45
CA ILE A 136 5.16 -5.85 -4.58
C ILE A 136 5.85 -6.96 -3.78
N PHE A 137 5.14 -7.56 -2.83
CA PHE A 137 5.65 -8.67 -2.07
C PHE A 137 4.86 -9.97 -2.30
N ASN A 138 3.67 -9.91 -2.91
CA ASN A 138 2.92 -11.11 -3.32
C ASN A 138 2.00 -10.82 -4.51
N GLY A 139 1.73 -11.87 -5.33
CA GLY A 139 0.91 -11.73 -6.53
C GLY A 139 1.58 -10.87 -7.61
N GLU A 140 0.79 -10.45 -8.59
CA GLU A 140 1.26 -9.63 -9.72
C GLU A 140 0.16 -8.76 -10.31
N ALA A 141 0.54 -7.66 -10.94
CA ALA A 141 -0.36 -6.82 -11.72
C ALA A 141 0.34 -6.23 -12.94
N SER A 142 -0.45 -5.88 -13.95
CA SER A 142 0.01 -5.07 -15.08
C SER A 142 -0.12 -3.58 -14.74
N TRP A 143 0.95 -2.85 -14.95
CA TRP A 143 1.07 -1.42 -14.63
C TRP A 143 1.28 -0.61 -15.90
N THR A 144 0.54 0.48 -16.04
CA THR A 144 0.61 1.38 -17.19
C THR A 144 0.66 2.82 -16.71
N THR A 145 1.45 3.66 -17.37
CA THR A 145 1.39 5.12 -17.22
C THR A 145 1.08 5.74 -18.56
N GLU A 146 0.70 7.02 -18.61
CA GLU A 146 0.49 7.75 -19.87
C GLU A 146 1.74 7.80 -20.77
N SER A 147 2.93 7.59 -20.19
CA SER A 147 4.23 7.66 -20.88
C SER A 147 4.87 6.28 -21.12
N SER A 148 4.23 5.18 -20.75
CA SER A 148 4.81 3.85 -20.88
C SER A 148 3.80 2.79 -21.32
N GLU A 149 4.28 1.78 -22.01
CA GLU A 149 3.51 0.57 -22.28
C GLU A 149 3.22 -0.20 -20.98
N SER A 150 2.20 -1.05 -21.03
CA SER A 150 1.83 -1.91 -19.91
C SER A 150 2.91 -2.95 -19.63
N THR A 151 3.33 -3.05 -18.38
CA THR A 151 4.30 -4.06 -17.93
C THR A 151 3.76 -4.82 -16.72
N THR A 152 3.85 -6.14 -16.76
CA THR A 152 3.49 -6.97 -15.59
C THR A 152 4.66 -7.01 -14.62
N GLN A 153 4.39 -6.72 -13.36
CA GLN A 153 5.35 -6.72 -12.26
C GLN A 153 4.86 -7.65 -11.16
N GLY A 154 5.79 -8.39 -10.59
CA GLY A 154 5.56 -9.34 -9.51
C GLY A 154 6.45 -9.11 -8.28
N PRO A 155 6.59 -10.11 -7.39
CA PRO A 155 7.29 -9.95 -6.12
C PRO A 155 8.73 -9.44 -6.25
N ASN A 156 9.17 -8.67 -5.25
CA ASN A 156 10.49 -8.04 -5.14
C ASN A 156 10.72 -6.91 -6.17
N THR A 157 9.66 -6.31 -6.72
CA THR A 157 9.78 -5.19 -7.63
C THR A 157 9.19 -3.91 -7.03
N TYR A 158 9.76 -2.77 -7.44
CA TYR A 158 9.24 -1.44 -7.14
C TYR A 158 8.55 -0.87 -8.36
N VAL A 159 7.32 -0.39 -8.19
CA VAL A 159 6.58 0.37 -9.19
C VAL A 159 6.49 1.81 -8.71
N PHE A 160 7.15 2.72 -9.44
CA PHE A 160 7.21 4.14 -9.09
C PHE A 160 6.33 4.97 -10.01
N HIS A 161 5.52 5.84 -9.41
CA HIS A 161 4.71 6.83 -10.11
C HIS A 161 5.14 8.24 -9.69
N PRO A 162 5.69 9.06 -10.60
CA PRO A 162 5.93 10.48 -10.36
C PRO A 162 4.65 11.22 -10.00
N SER A 163 4.82 12.38 -9.33
CA SER A 163 3.71 13.31 -9.06
C SER A 163 2.90 13.61 -10.31
N ASN A 164 1.57 13.53 -10.22
CA ASN A 164 0.59 13.82 -11.27
C ASN A 164 0.68 12.95 -12.54
N ILE A 165 1.43 11.86 -12.54
CA ILE A 165 1.42 10.92 -13.66
C ILE A 165 0.08 10.15 -13.70
N LEU A 166 -0.54 10.06 -14.87
CA LEU A 166 -1.71 9.22 -15.06
C LEU A 166 -1.28 7.76 -15.11
N HIS A 167 -1.84 6.92 -14.26
CA HIS A 167 -1.44 5.52 -14.11
C HIS A 167 -2.60 4.57 -13.83
N THR A 168 -2.42 3.30 -14.17
CA THR A 168 -3.41 2.24 -14.02
C THR A 168 -2.73 0.96 -13.54
N SER A 169 -3.37 0.22 -12.65
CA SER A 169 -3.02 -1.15 -12.29
C SER A 169 -4.15 -2.10 -12.68
N ILE A 170 -3.79 -3.25 -13.25
CA ILE A 170 -4.73 -4.27 -13.71
C ILE A 170 -4.30 -5.61 -13.16
N THR A 171 -5.20 -6.24 -12.40
CA THR A 171 -5.10 -7.65 -12.01
C THR A 171 -6.06 -8.47 -12.86
N THR A 172 -5.65 -9.67 -13.25
CA THR A 172 -6.49 -10.62 -14.01
C THR A 172 -6.71 -11.89 -13.19
N ASN A 173 -5.97 -12.95 -13.46
CA ASN A 173 -6.13 -14.24 -12.76
C ASN A 173 -5.48 -14.27 -11.37
N SER A 174 -4.72 -13.24 -11.02
CA SER A 174 -4.00 -13.10 -9.75
C SER A 174 -4.40 -11.78 -9.07
N PHE A 175 -4.21 -11.72 -7.76
CA PHE A 175 -4.21 -10.48 -6.99
C PHE A 175 -2.81 -9.85 -7.03
N VAL A 176 -2.67 -8.62 -6.52
CA VAL A 176 -1.39 -8.03 -6.15
C VAL A 176 -1.44 -7.50 -4.72
N PHE A 177 -0.44 -7.85 -3.91
CA PHE A 177 -0.29 -7.37 -2.55
C PHE A 177 1.01 -6.58 -2.40
N THR A 178 0.89 -5.34 -1.94
CA THR A 178 1.99 -4.39 -1.92
C THR A 178 2.12 -3.71 -0.56
N ALA A 179 3.35 -3.27 -0.25
CA ALA A 179 3.56 -2.12 0.61
C ALA A 179 3.61 -0.88 -0.29
N TRP A 180 2.99 0.22 0.15
CA TRP A 180 2.96 1.47 -0.61
C TRP A 180 3.41 2.66 0.24
N ARG A 181 3.92 3.68 -0.44
CA ARG A 181 4.21 4.97 0.19
C ARG A 181 3.82 6.13 -0.73
N TRP A 182 3.39 7.23 -0.11
CA TRP A 182 3.25 8.56 -0.72
C TRP A 182 4.22 9.54 -0.06
N SER A 183 4.78 10.45 -0.85
CA SER A 183 5.61 11.56 -0.39
C SER A 183 5.37 12.83 -1.24
N GLY A 184 5.82 13.97 -0.76
CA GLY A 184 5.50 15.27 -1.38
C GLY A 184 4.15 15.80 -0.96
N GLU A 185 3.25 16.11 -1.89
CA GLU A 185 1.87 16.52 -1.59
C GLU A 185 1.00 15.29 -1.31
N ILE A 186 0.90 14.89 -0.06
CA ILE A 186 0.22 13.66 0.37
C ILE A 186 -1.28 13.82 0.65
N GLY A 187 -1.87 14.98 0.37
CA GLY A 187 -3.31 15.23 0.51
C GLY A 187 -4.12 14.53 -0.59
N PHE A 188 -5.39 14.26 -0.29
CA PHE A 188 -6.31 13.62 -1.25
C PHE A 188 -7.01 14.61 -2.19
N GLU A 189 -6.86 15.91 -1.98
CA GLU A 189 -7.59 16.96 -2.70
C GLU A 189 -7.37 16.92 -4.21
N LYS A 190 -6.16 16.50 -4.62
CA LYS A 190 -5.76 16.39 -6.02
C LYS A 190 -5.81 14.97 -6.57
N TYR A 191 -6.42 14.04 -5.82
CA TYR A 191 -6.67 12.71 -6.36
C TYR A 191 -7.85 12.73 -7.33
N SER A 192 -7.70 12.09 -8.48
CA SER A 192 -8.78 11.85 -9.43
C SER A 192 -8.73 10.44 -9.99
N LEU A 193 -9.89 9.80 -10.09
CA LEU A 193 -10.12 8.57 -10.81
C LEU A 193 -10.94 8.91 -12.05
N HIS A 194 -10.43 8.59 -13.22
CA HIS A 194 -11.09 8.89 -14.48
C HIS A 194 -11.93 7.68 -14.92
N SER A 195 -13.18 7.92 -15.33
CA SER A 195 -13.97 6.90 -16.01
C SER A 195 -13.33 6.56 -17.36
N ARG A 196 -13.33 5.28 -17.71
CA ARG A 196 -12.98 4.83 -19.06
C ARG A 196 -14.03 5.22 -20.06
#